data_b60197fbf7572e395ee794aa285ac9ec
#
_entry.id   b60197fbf7572e395ee794aa285ac9ec
#
_cell.length_a   1.000
_cell.length_b   1.000
_cell.length_c   1.000
_cell.angle_alpha   90.00
_cell.angle_beta   90.00
_cell.angle_gamma   90.00
#
_symmetry.space_group_name_H-M   'P 1'
#
loop_
_entity.id
_entity.type
_entity.pdbx_description
1 polymer ?
#
loop_
_entity_poly.entity_id
_entity_poly.type
_entity_poly.pdbx_seq_one_letter_code
_entity_poly.pdbx_strand_id
1 'polypeptide(L)'
;MNEEIQYILTKEHGRQLDTVELIASENFASEAVMKLCGSVFTNKYAEGYPGKRYYNGCENMDLIEQLAIDKLCELYNCGFANVQPHSGVNANTAVYQALMKPGDTLMGMDLASGGHLSLSLIHI
;
A
#
# COMPACT_ATOMS: atom_id res chain seq x y z
N MET A 1 3.90 -26.68 -2.24
CA MET A 1 2.69 -25.87 -2.53
C MET A 1 1.61 -26.83 -2.98
N ASN A 2 0.35 -26.62 -2.61
CA ASN A 2 -0.77 -27.45 -3.06
C ASN A 2 -0.85 -27.37 -4.60
N GLU A 3 -1.12 -28.52 -5.27
CA GLU A 3 -1.18 -28.63 -6.74
C GLU A 3 -2.27 -27.73 -7.35
N GLU A 4 -3.41 -27.58 -6.68
CA GLU A 4 -4.49 -26.70 -7.11
C GLU A 4 -4.06 -25.22 -7.10
N ILE A 5 -3.37 -24.79 -6.04
CA ILE A 5 -2.82 -23.43 -5.95
C ILE A 5 -1.78 -23.21 -7.05
N GLN A 6 -0.89 -24.18 -7.26
CA GLN A 6 0.12 -24.09 -8.32
C GLN A 6 -0.52 -23.99 -9.73
N TYR A 7 -1.58 -24.75 -9.96
CA TYR A 7 -2.34 -24.66 -11.21
C TYR A 7 -2.96 -23.27 -11.42
N ILE A 8 -3.60 -22.70 -10.38
CA ILE A 8 -4.20 -21.37 -10.44
C ILE A 8 -3.15 -20.29 -10.70
N LEU A 9 -2.01 -20.36 -10.00
CA LEU A 9 -0.89 -19.42 -10.22
C LEU A 9 -0.35 -19.49 -11.65
N THR A 10 -0.21 -20.70 -12.21
CA THR A 10 0.24 -20.88 -13.59
C THR A 10 -0.75 -20.29 -14.58
N LYS A 11 -2.04 -20.47 -14.33
CA LYS A 11 -3.11 -19.86 -15.15
C LYS A 11 -3.06 -18.34 -15.13
N GLU A 12 -2.93 -17.75 -13.95
CA GLU A 12 -2.85 -16.28 -13.82
C GLU A 12 -1.57 -15.73 -14.46
N HIS A 13 -0.44 -16.39 -14.28
CA HIS A 13 0.80 -16.00 -14.95
C HIS A 13 0.65 -16.03 -16.48
N GLY A 14 0.05 -17.09 -17.03
CA GLY A 14 -0.26 -17.17 -18.47
C GLY A 14 -1.18 -16.02 -18.91
N ARG A 15 -2.25 -15.74 -18.16
CA ARG A 15 -3.14 -14.62 -18.46
C ARG A 15 -2.37 -13.29 -18.55
N GLN A 16 -1.50 -13.00 -17.59
CA GLN A 16 -0.73 -11.77 -17.59
C GLN A 16 0.26 -11.66 -18.76
N LEU A 17 0.79 -12.78 -19.25
CA LEU A 17 1.69 -12.80 -20.41
C LEU A 17 0.94 -12.63 -21.73
N ASP A 18 -0.27 -13.17 -21.82
CA ASP A 18 -1.04 -13.27 -23.07
C ASP A 18 -2.02 -12.11 -23.27
N THR A 19 -2.19 -11.22 -22.26
CA THR A 19 -3.14 -10.11 -22.31
C THR A 19 -2.46 -8.77 -22.10
N VAL A 20 -3.03 -7.72 -22.69
CA VAL A 20 -2.65 -6.33 -22.44
C VAL A 20 -3.57 -5.76 -21.37
N GLU A 21 -3.00 -5.42 -20.23
CA GLU A 21 -3.75 -4.79 -19.14
C GLU A 21 -3.92 -3.29 -19.41
N LEU A 22 -5.18 -2.83 -19.47
CA LEU A 22 -5.53 -1.45 -19.75
C LEU A 22 -6.14 -0.72 -18.54
N ILE A 23 -6.12 -1.34 -17.36
CA ILE A 23 -6.57 -0.69 -16.12
C ILE A 23 -5.43 0.21 -15.63
N ALA A 24 -5.62 1.53 -15.72
CA ALA A 24 -4.58 2.52 -15.44
C ALA A 24 -4.02 2.50 -14.01
N SER A 25 -4.75 1.93 -13.05
CA SER A 25 -4.33 1.77 -11.66
C SER A 25 -3.54 0.50 -11.38
N GLU A 26 -3.43 -0.42 -12.33
CA GLU A 26 -2.61 -1.62 -12.17
C GLU A 26 -1.15 -1.37 -12.52
N ASN A 27 -0.26 -2.11 -11.86
CA ASN A 27 1.17 -2.08 -12.12
C ASN A 27 1.78 -3.47 -11.88
N PHE A 28 2.65 -3.90 -12.80
CA PHE A 28 3.40 -5.15 -12.63
C PHE A 28 4.49 -4.97 -11.58
N ALA A 29 4.37 -5.69 -10.46
CA ALA A 29 5.38 -5.72 -9.43
C ALA A 29 6.63 -6.46 -9.91
N SER A 30 7.82 -5.96 -9.56
CA SER A 30 9.07 -6.67 -9.83
C SER A 30 9.17 -7.96 -8.99
N GLU A 31 9.96 -8.92 -9.46
CA GLU A 31 10.25 -10.13 -8.67
C GLU A 31 10.78 -9.82 -7.27
N ALA A 32 11.61 -8.78 -7.14
CA ALA A 32 12.16 -8.37 -5.86
C ALA A 32 11.06 -7.95 -4.88
N VAL A 33 10.08 -7.17 -5.34
CA VAL A 33 8.92 -6.76 -4.54
C VAL A 33 8.09 -7.97 -4.14
N MET A 34 7.76 -8.85 -5.09
CA MET A 34 6.98 -10.07 -4.80
C MET A 34 7.67 -10.99 -3.79
N LYS A 35 9.01 -11.18 -3.93
CA LYS A 35 9.81 -11.96 -2.98
C LYS A 35 9.84 -11.33 -1.59
N LEU A 36 9.90 -10.01 -1.50
CA LEU A 36 9.93 -9.30 -0.22
C LEU A 36 8.57 -9.40 0.49
N CYS A 37 7.46 -9.24 -0.23
CA CYS A 37 6.11 -9.41 0.32
C CYS A 37 5.85 -10.81 0.90
N GLY A 38 6.44 -11.86 0.27
CA GLY A 38 6.36 -13.25 0.75
C GLY A 38 7.53 -13.67 1.65
N SER A 39 8.29 -12.75 2.21
CA SER A 39 9.46 -13.04 3.04
C SER A 39 9.10 -13.30 4.50
N VAL A 40 10.14 -13.59 5.31
CA VAL A 40 10.01 -13.82 6.77
C VAL A 40 9.46 -12.61 7.53
N PHE A 41 9.49 -11.41 6.96
CA PHE A 41 8.86 -10.23 7.55
C PHE A 41 7.35 -10.41 7.76
N THR A 42 6.70 -11.22 6.95
CA THR A 42 5.27 -11.57 7.08
C THR A 42 4.94 -12.20 8.44
N ASN A 43 5.89 -12.85 9.11
CA ASN A 43 5.69 -13.52 10.38
C ASN A 43 5.69 -12.59 11.59
N LYS A 44 6.17 -11.33 11.43
CA LYS A 44 6.41 -10.45 12.58
C LYS A 44 5.28 -9.47 12.80
N TYR A 45 4.73 -9.51 13.99
CA TYR A 45 3.79 -8.50 14.49
C TYR A 45 4.57 -7.28 14.99
N ALA A 46 4.36 -6.09 14.37
CA ALA A 46 5.19 -4.90 14.58
C ALA A 46 4.36 -3.63 14.79
N GLU A 47 3.35 -3.71 15.66
CA GLU A 47 2.51 -2.59 16.04
C GLU A 47 3.33 -1.45 16.64
N GLY A 48 3.00 -0.20 16.30
CA GLY A 48 3.74 1.00 16.70
C GLY A 48 4.60 1.53 15.56
N TYR A 49 5.60 2.33 15.89
CA TYR A 49 6.52 2.97 14.95
C TYR A 49 7.97 2.56 15.22
N PRO A 50 8.92 2.77 14.30
CA PRO A 50 10.34 2.53 14.54
C PRO A 50 10.81 3.13 15.87
N GLY A 51 11.47 2.32 16.70
CA GLY A 51 11.91 2.70 18.03
C GLY A 51 10.81 2.86 19.10
N LYS A 52 9.53 2.68 18.74
CA LYS A 52 8.37 2.80 19.63
C LYS A 52 7.38 1.67 19.39
N ARG A 53 7.83 0.42 19.50
CA ARG A 53 7.00 -0.78 19.28
C ARG A 53 6.36 -1.23 20.59
N TYR A 54 5.21 -1.87 20.45
CA TYR A 54 4.53 -2.52 21.59
C TYR A 54 5.10 -3.90 21.92
N TYR A 55 5.85 -4.52 20.98
CA TYR A 55 6.38 -5.87 21.09
C TYR A 55 7.88 -5.92 20.88
N ASN A 56 8.54 -6.87 21.51
CA ASN A 56 9.97 -7.13 21.33
C ASN A 56 10.27 -7.82 20.00
N GLY A 57 11.53 -7.81 19.58
CA GLY A 57 12.02 -8.47 18.36
C GLY A 57 11.66 -7.71 17.09
N CYS A 58 11.46 -6.40 17.18
CA CYS A 58 11.09 -5.54 16.04
C CYS A 58 12.29 -4.80 15.43
N GLU A 59 13.51 -5.08 15.85
CA GLU A 59 14.72 -4.36 15.43
C GLU A 59 14.88 -4.35 13.90
N ASN A 60 14.66 -5.48 13.26
CA ASN A 60 14.72 -5.59 11.80
C ASN A 60 13.51 -4.97 11.10
N MET A 61 12.34 -4.97 11.77
CA MET A 61 11.16 -4.26 11.27
C MET A 61 11.36 -2.75 11.31
N ASP A 62 12.03 -2.24 12.34
CA ASP A 62 12.41 -0.83 12.45
C ASP A 62 13.34 -0.43 11.30
N LEU A 63 14.34 -1.24 11.01
CA LEU A 63 15.30 -0.98 9.93
C LEU A 63 14.63 -0.94 8.55
N ILE A 64 13.76 -1.91 8.23
CA ILE A 64 13.11 -1.95 6.92
C ILE A 64 12.08 -0.83 6.77
N GLU A 65 11.32 -0.52 7.83
CA GLU A 65 10.35 0.58 7.81
C GLU A 65 11.06 1.94 7.69
N GLN A 66 12.14 2.16 8.45
CA GLN A 66 12.92 3.39 8.35
C GLN A 66 13.53 3.55 6.96
N LEU A 67 14.08 2.48 6.38
CA LEU A 67 14.59 2.50 5.00
C LEU A 67 13.50 2.91 4.00
N ALA A 68 12.29 2.40 4.15
CA ALA A 68 11.18 2.76 3.29
C ALA A 68 10.78 4.23 3.44
N ILE A 69 10.75 4.76 4.67
CA ILE A 69 10.51 6.17 4.97
C ILE A 69 11.56 7.04 4.30
N ASP A 70 12.84 6.73 4.49
CA ASP A 70 13.96 7.50 3.95
C ASP A 70 13.91 7.54 2.42
N LYS A 71 13.65 6.39 1.77
CA LYS A 71 13.50 6.30 0.31
C LYS A 71 12.30 7.08 -0.23
N LEU A 72 11.20 7.09 0.49
CA LEU A 72 10.03 7.86 0.12
C LEU A 72 10.29 9.36 0.26
N CYS A 73 10.95 9.78 1.34
CA CYS A 73 11.37 11.16 1.54
C CYS A 73 12.34 11.64 0.45
N GLU A 74 13.31 10.80 0.07
CA GLU A 74 14.22 11.07 -1.04
C GLU A 74 13.48 11.22 -2.36
N LEU A 75 12.58 10.28 -2.69
CA LEU A 75 11.83 10.25 -3.94
C LEU A 75 10.93 11.48 -4.13
N TYR A 76 10.26 11.91 -3.08
CA TYR A 76 9.31 13.04 -3.10
C TYR A 76 9.92 14.34 -2.61
N ASN A 77 11.20 14.36 -2.26
CA ASN A 77 11.90 15.52 -1.67
C ASN A 77 11.10 16.16 -0.53
N CYS A 78 10.63 15.33 0.40
CA CYS A 78 9.82 15.75 1.55
C CYS A 78 10.51 15.46 2.87
N GLY A 79 10.15 16.20 3.93
CA GLY A 79 10.75 16.08 5.25
C GLY A 79 10.14 14.97 6.11
N PHE A 80 9.05 14.35 5.68
CA PHE A 80 8.33 13.33 6.45
C PHE A 80 7.55 12.42 5.53
N ALA A 81 7.49 11.12 5.88
CA ALA A 81 6.65 10.14 5.21
C ALA A 81 6.13 9.11 6.21
N ASN A 82 4.95 8.56 5.94
CA ASN A 82 4.37 7.43 6.65
C ASN A 82 4.10 6.31 5.64
N VAL A 83 4.71 5.16 5.84
CA VAL A 83 4.64 4.00 4.95
C VAL A 83 3.73 2.88 5.48
N GLN A 84 3.03 3.11 6.59
CA GLN A 84 2.17 2.11 7.22
C GLN A 84 0.78 1.93 6.59
N PRO A 85 0.17 2.90 5.86
CA PRO A 85 -1.11 2.66 5.21
C PRO A 85 -1.05 1.44 4.29
N HIS A 86 -2.00 0.53 4.45
CA HIS A 86 -2.04 -0.72 3.68
C HIS A 86 -2.77 -0.57 2.33
N SER A 87 -3.33 0.60 2.05
CA SER A 87 -4.00 0.91 0.78
C SER A 87 -4.08 2.42 0.56
N GLY A 88 -4.31 2.84 -0.69
CA GLY A 88 -4.57 4.24 -1.02
C GLY A 88 -5.80 4.80 -0.31
N VAL A 89 -6.86 4.00 -0.15
CA VAL A 89 -8.06 4.40 0.60
C VAL A 89 -7.73 4.65 2.07
N ASN A 90 -6.93 3.79 2.70
CA ASN A 90 -6.50 3.97 4.07
C ASN A 90 -5.64 5.24 4.24
N ALA A 91 -4.72 5.49 3.31
CA ALA A 91 -3.91 6.71 3.29
C ALA A 91 -4.78 7.97 3.13
N ASN A 92 -5.71 7.99 2.17
CA ASN A 92 -6.63 9.12 1.97
C ASN A 92 -7.49 9.37 3.20
N THR A 93 -8.05 8.33 3.81
CA THR A 93 -8.86 8.44 5.03
C THR A 93 -8.06 9.05 6.18
N ALA A 94 -6.80 8.63 6.36
CA ALA A 94 -5.92 9.19 7.38
C ALA A 94 -5.67 10.70 7.16
N VAL A 95 -5.47 11.12 5.90
CA VAL A 95 -5.30 12.54 5.55
C VAL A 95 -6.58 13.33 5.85
N TYR A 96 -7.76 12.81 5.49
CA TYR A 96 -9.02 13.49 5.80
C TYR A 96 -9.23 13.68 7.30
N GLN A 97 -8.99 12.62 8.08
CA GLN A 97 -9.11 12.68 9.53
C GLN A 97 -8.11 13.64 10.17
N ALA A 98 -6.93 13.81 9.59
CA ALA A 98 -5.92 14.74 10.09
C ALA A 98 -6.22 16.21 9.78
N LEU A 99 -6.82 16.49 8.61
CA LEU A 99 -6.97 17.85 8.08
C LEU A 99 -8.39 18.39 8.14
N MET A 100 -9.40 17.53 8.31
CA MET A 100 -10.82 17.91 8.20
C MET A 100 -11.60 17.52 9.44
N LYS A 101 -12.73 18.20 9.64
CA LYS A 101 -13.71 17.89 10.68
C LYS A 101 -15.03 17.47 10.02
N PRO A 102 -15.92 16.73 10.72
CA PRO A 102 -17.25 16.46 10.23
C PRO A 102 -17.98 17.76 9.86
N GLY A 103 -18.48 17.85 8.62
CA GLY A 103 -19.12 19.04 8.07
C GLY A 103 -18.22 19.91 7.17
N ASP A 104 -16.92 19.68 7.13
CA ASP A 104 -16.03 20.34 6.17
C ASP A 104 -16.30 19.86 4.74
N THR A 105 -16.01 20.72 3.77
CA THR A 105 -16.26 20.42 2.35
C THR A 105 -15.02 19.85 1.68
N LEU A 106 -15.17 18.69 1.05
CA LEU A 106 -14.19 18.07 0.18
C LEU A 106 -14.66 18.17 -1.27
N MET A 107 -13.79 18.61 -2.18
CA MET A 107 -14.04 18.59 -3.61
C MET A 107 -13.19 17.52 -4.28
N GLY A 108 -13.84 16.64 -5.01
CA GLY A 108 -13.17 15.58 -5.80
C GLY A 108 -13.85 15.43 -7.15
N MET A 109 -13.15 14.80 -8.11
CA MET A 109 -13.75 14.42 -9.38
C MET A 109 -14.75 13.29 -9.17
N ASP A 110 -15.84 13.29 -9.92
CA ASP A 110 -16.77 12.16 -9.91
C ASP A 110 -16.16 10.93 -10.59
N LEU A 111 -16.74 9.77 -10.34
CA LEU A 111 -16.24 8.50 -10.88
C LEU A 111 -16.27 8.46 -12.40
N ALA A 112 -17.31 9.03 -13.03
CA ALA A 112 -17.47 9.09 -14.48
C ALA A 112 -16.41 9.98 -15.14
N SER A 113 -15.89 10.95 -14.40
CA SER A 113 -14.83 11.86 -14.83
C SER A 113 -13.41 11.37 -14.45
N GLY A 114 -13.27 10.14 -13.99
CA GLY A 114 -12.00 9.54 -13.61
C GLY A 114 -11.62 9.72 -12.13
N GLY A 115 -12.56 10.10 -11.28
CA GLY A 115 -12.35 10.23 -9.85
C GLY A 115 -12.13 8.89 -9.15
N HIS A 116 -11.35 8.88 -8.07
CA HIS A 116 -11.12 7.69 -7.27
C HIS A 116 -12.29 7.45 -6.31
N LEU A 117 -12.67 6.18 -6.10
CA LEU A 117 -13.80 5.79 -5.25
C LEU A 117 -13.72 6.34 -3.82
N SER A 118 -12.52 6.47 -3.25
CA SER A 118 -12.33 7.06 -1.91
C SER A 118 -12.61 8.57 -1.83
N LEU A 119 -12.77 9.25 -2.97
CA LEU A 119 -13.06 10.68 -3.06
C LEU A 119 -14.50 10.96 -3.47
N SER A 120 -15.14 10.06 -4.23
CA SER A 120 -16.45 10.33 -4.85
C SER A 120 -17.62 9.54 -4.24
N LEU A 121 -17.36 8.43 -3.54
CA LEU A 121 -18.40 7.58 -2.93
C LEU A 121 -18.49 7.69 -1.41
N ILE A 122 -17.54 8.33 -0.76
CA ILE A 122 -17.59 8.55 0.68
C ILE A 122 -18.19 9.93 0.89
N HIS A 123 -19.47 9.97 1.18
CA HIS A 123 -20.11 11.18 1.72
C HIS A 123 -19.65 11.34 3.16
N ILE A 124 -18.67 12.18 3.35
CA ILE A 124 -18.23 12.60 4.68
C ILE A 124 -19.07 13.80 5.11
#